data_c3b87a9006783b15d3ba455edb85aa8e
#
_entry.id   c3b87a9006783b15d3ba455edb85aa8e
#
_cell.length_a   1.000
_cell.length_b   1.000
_cell.length_c   1.000
_cell.angle_alpha   90.00
_cell.angle_beta   90.00
_cell.angle_gamma   90.00
#
_symmetry.space_group_name_H-M   'P 1'
#
loop_
_entity.id
_entity.type
_entity.pdbx_description
1 polymer ?
#
loop_
_entity_poly.entity_id
_entity_poly.type
_entity_poly.pdbx_seq_one_letter_code
_entity_poly.pdbx_strand_id
1 'polypeptide(L)'
;MDGSEKTSQDWGHFHRPLFADPKSRDLSRVGVIDVGSNSVRLVVFDGAARSPAYFFNEKVMCALGAGLADTGNLSPEGRIRALAALRRFCTIAKDIGLPDLTAVATAAVREAKDGSDFVGQVLAETGLKIHVIDGSEEARLSAQGVLLGWPGAYGLVCDIGGASMELAEISNGQVGKRMTSQLGPLRLASIKGGKQGRKKVISESLEGLRAQLGQQSDRLFLVGGSWRAIARIDMQRRDYPLHVMHEYRMTPRDIRETSEYIKANNQDHLRKLAGVSSARMDLVPIAIDVLKGILRHFKPHDIAVSSYGIREGLLYEHMPQAMRDRDPLIESCRFAERKDARLPGFGMRLHKFIAPLFPKITVDRERLIHAACLLHDVSWRAHSDFRGEVCFEYATRANLGG
;
A
#
# COMPACT_ATOMS: atom_id res chain seq x y z
N MET A 1 26.45 -40.07 0.54
CA MET A 1 26.89 -38.70 0.90
C MET A 1 25.92 -37.76 0.20
N ASP A 2 24.90 -37.38 0.94
CA ASP A 2 23.83 -36.52 0.39
C ASP A 2 24.12 -35.11 0.87
N GLY A 3 24.73 -34.33 -0.03
CA GLY A 3 25.08 -32.94 0.19
C GLY A 3 23.92 -32.03 -0.14
N SER A 4 22.89 -31.98 0.70
CA SER A 4 21.90 -30.91 0.62
C SER A 4 22.55 -29.60 1.09
N GLU A 5 23.10 -28.82 0.17
CA GLU A 5 23.38 -27.42 0.40
C GLU A 5 22.07 -26.73 0.81
N LYS A 6 21.92 -26.54 2.13
CA LYS A 6 20.97 -25.59 2.66
C LYS A 6 21.46 -24.23 2.20
N THR A 7 20.96 -23.75 1.05
CA THR A 7 21.04 -22.33 0.72
C THR A 7 20.39 -21.60 1.90
N SER A 8 21.21 -20.92 2.68
CA SER A 8 20.72 -20.02 3.73
C SER A 8 19.92 -18.92 3.05
N GLN A 9 18.61 -19.08 3.05
CA GLN A 9 17.71 -18.09 2.50
C GLN A 9 17.86 -16.85 3.37
N ASP A 10 18.36 -15.77 2.79
CA ASP A 10 18.45 -14.49 3.49
C ASP A 10 17.02 -13.96 3.73
N TRP A 11 16.59 -14.07 4.97
CA TRP A 11 15.29 -13.56 5.43
C TRP A 11 15.32 -12.05 5.73
N GLY A 12 16.36 -11.35 5.26
CA GLY A 12 16.51 -9.92 5.42
C GLY A 12 16.50 -9.50 6.89
N HIS A 13 15.93 -8.32 7.13
CA HIS A 13 15.91 -7.68 8.45
C HIS A 13 15.17 -8.45 9.55
N PHE A 14 14.28 -9.37 9.19
CA PHE A 14 13.43 -10.11 10.12
C PHE A 14 14.01 -11.46 10.53
N HIS A 15 15.06 -11.94 9.88
CA HIS A 15 15.79 -13.19 10.19
C HIS A 15 14.91 -14.45 10.35
N ARG A 16 13.70 -14.45 9.77
CA ARG A 16 12.75 -15.56 9.81
C ARG A 16 11.75 -15.50 8.67
N PRO A 17 11.21 -16.66 8.23
CA PRO A 17 10.09 -16.65 7.28
C PRO A 17 8.83 -16.11 7.97
N LEU A 18 8.07 -15.27 7.27
CA LEU A 18 6.75 -14.82 7.75
C LEU A 18 5.68 -15.91 7.62
N PHE A 19 5.97 -17.00 6.88
CA PHE A 19 5.05 -18.08 6.60
C PHE A 19 5.63 -19.42 7.05
N ALA A 20 4.81 -20.23 7.72
CA ALA A 20 5.23 -21.53 8.18
C ALA A 20 5.51 -22.52 7.04
N ASP A 21 4.72 -22.47 5.96
CA ASP A 21 4.90 -23.27 4.74
C ASP A 21 4.80 -22.40 3.48
N PRO A 22 5.94 -22.08 2.83
CA PRO A 22 5.96 -21.30 1.60
C PRO A 22 5.22 -21.96 0.42
N LYS A 23 4.98 -23.25 0.45
CA LYS A 23 4.25 -24.01 -0.58
C LYS A 23 2.74 -24.02 -0.31
N SER A 24 2.31 -23.71 0.91
CA SER A 24 0.90 -23.65 1.25
C SER A 24 0.24 -22.49 0.53
N ARG A 25 -0.99 -22.70 0.06
CA ARG A 25 -1.85 -21.65 -0.47
C ARG A 25 -2.59 -20.90 0.64
N ASP A 26 -2.67 -21.51 1.81
CA ASP A 26 -3.22 -20.94 3.02
C ASP A 26 -2.07 -20.52 3.91
N LEU A 27 -1.84 -19.22 3.96
CA LEU A 27 -0.84 -18.65 4.85
C LEU A 27 -1.36 -18.64 6.29
N SER A 28 -0.48 -18.86 7.24
CA SER A 28 -0.76 -18.53 8.64
C SER A 28 -1.02 -17.03 8.76
N ARG A 29 -1.89 -16.61 9.69
CA ARG A 29 -2.14 -15.19 9.96
C ARG A 29 -0.84 -14.49 10.33
N VAL A 30 -0.63 -13.31 9.72
CA VAL A 30 0.57 -12.50 9.93
C VAL A 30 0.15 -11.11 10.38
N GLY A 31 0.69 -10.68 11.53
CA GLY A 31 0.46 -9.33 12.04
C GLY A 31 1.61 -8.39 11.69
N VAL A 32 1.28 -7.21 11.15
CA VAL A 32 2.24 -6.15 10.87
C VAL A 32 1.79 -4.87 11.57
N ILE A 33 2.69 -4.25 12.31
CA ILE A 33 2.51 -2.92 12.89
C ILE A 33 3.39 -1.92 12.13
N ASP A 34 2.76 -0.83 11.72
CA ASP A 34 3.39 0.30 11.03
C ASP A 34 3.29 1.52 11.92
N VAL A 35 4.44 2.03 12.40
CA VAL A 35 4.57 3.21 13.27
C VAL A 35 5.03 4.39 12.41
N GLY A 36 4.05 5.10 11.86
CA GLY A 36 4.30 6.27 11.01
C GLY A 36 4.26 7.60 11.79
N SER A 37 4.61 8.69 11.12
CA SER A 37 4.62 10.05 11.70
C SER A 37 3.24 10.50 12.21
N ASN A 38 2.16 10.09 11.58
CA ASN A 38 0.80 10.54 11.92
C ASN A 38 -0.06 9.47 12.59
N SER A 39 0.23 8.20 12.39
CA SER A 39 -0.60 7.10 12.90
C SER A 39 0.20 5.83 13.14
N VAL A 40 -0.25 5.06 14.11
CA VAL A 40 0.16 3.68 14.33
C VAL A 40 -0.95 2.76 13.83
N ARG A 41 -0.59 1.69 13.11
CA ARG A 41 -1.57 0.80 12.49
C ARG A 41 -1.17 -0.66 12.67
N LEU A 42 -2.11 -1.47 13.13
CA LEU A 42 -2.03 -2.93 13.08
C LEU A 42 -2.82 -3.44 11.89
N VAL A 43 -2.22 -4.31 11.12
CA VAL A 43 -2.90 -5.13 10.11
C VAL A 43 -2.58 -6.58 10.37
N VAL A 44 -3.62 -7.42 10.38
CA VAL A 44 -3.49 -8.88 10.38
C VAL A 44 -3.98 -9.38 9.04
N PHE A 45 -3.12 -10.04 8.31
CA PHE A 45 -3.45 -10.62 7.02
C PHE A 45 -4.05 -12.02 7.20
N ASP A 46 -5.07 -12.33 6.41
CA ASP A 46 -5.75 -13.62 6.37
C ASP A 46 -5.10 -14.53 5.32
N GLY A 47 -4.02 -15.07 5.53
CA GLY A 47 -3.43 -16.20 4.87
C GLY A 47 -3.49 -16.43 3.35
N ALA A 48 -4.05 -15.53 2.56
CA ALA A 48 -4.04 -15.69 1.09
C ALA A 48 -2.64 -15.47 0.53
N ALA A 49 -2.05 -16.50 -0.07
CA ALA A 49 -0.64 -16.56 -0.42
C ALA A 49 -0.15 -15.43 -1.34
N ARG A 50 -0.96 -14.99 -2.29
CA ARG A 50 -0.57 -14.02 -3.32
C ARG A 50 -1.42 -12.76 -3.32
N SER A 51 -2.61 -12.84 -2.78
CA SER A 51 -3.54 -11.72 -2.62
C SER A 51 -4.02 -11.67 -1.17
N PRO A 52 -3.31 -10.95 -0.30
CA PRO A 52 -3.61 -10.92 1.12
C PRO A 52 -4.89 -10.13 1.40
N ALA A 53 -5.83 -10.74 2.11
CA ALA A 53 -6.99 -10.05 2.66
C ALA A 53 -6.71 -9.59 4.10
N TYR A 54 -7.31 -8.49 4.50
CA TYR A 54 -7.20 -7.98 5.86
C TYR A 54 -8.19 -8.71 6.77
N PHE A 55 -7.69 -9.60 7.63
CA PHE A 55 -8.47 -10.22 8.68
C PHE A 55 -8.82 -9.21 9.79
N PHE A 56 -7.85 -8.37 10.15
CA PHE A 56 -8.02 -7.29 11.11
C PHE A 56 -7.22 -6.05 10.66
N ASN A 57 -7.76 -4.87 10.90
CA ASN A 57 -7.14 -3.63 10.50
C ASN A 57 -7.59 -2.48 11.41
N GLU A 58 -6.71 -2.06 12.30
CA GLU A 58 -6.96 -0.91 13.17
C GLU A 58 -5.88 0.16 13.00
N LYS A 59 -6.32 1.39 12.90
CA LYS A 59 -5.47 2.57 12.75
C LYS A 59 -5.77 3.57 13.84
N VAL A 60 -4.76 3.95 14.61
CA VAL A 60 -4.84 4.97 15.66
C VAL A 60 -4.06 6.21 15.22
N MET A 61 -4.73 7.36 15.25
CA MET A 61 -4.11 8.66 14.92
C MET A 61 -3.35 9.15 16.13
N CYS A 62 -2.02 9.09 16.06
CA CYS A 62 -1.14 9.45 17.18
C CYS A 62 -0.51 10.83 17.02
N ALA A 63 -0.30 11.27 15.78
CA ALA A 63 0.46 12.49 15.46
C ALA A 63 1.86 12.50 16.10
N LEU A 64 2.55 11.35 16.06
CA LEU A 64 3.84 11.12 16.71
C LEU A 64 4.92 12.10 16.25
N GLY A 65 4.91 12.48 14.97
CA GLY A 65 5.84 13.45 14.37
C GLY A 65 5.37 14.90 14.43
N ALA A 66 4.33 15.24 15.20
CA ALA A 66 3.88 16.62 15.32
C ALA A 66 4.93 17.47 16.05
N GLY A 67 5.31 18.61 15.45
CA GLY A 67 6.34 19.50 16.01
C GLY A 67 7.78 18.99 15.92
N LEU A 68 8.03 17.83 15.32
CA LEU A 68 9.36 17.24 15.20
C LEU A 68 10.36 18.17 14.49
N ALA A 69 9.92 18.89 13.46
CA ALA A 69 10.77 19.81 12.71
C ALA A 69 11.29 21.00 13.59
N ASP A 70 10.53 21.40 14.60
CA ASP A 70 10.85 22.53 15.47
C ASP A 70 11.60 22.09 16.74
N THR A 71 11.18 20.97 17.34
CA THR A 71 11.70 20.49 18.63
C THR A 71 12.85 19.50 18.49
N GLY A 72 12.88 18.76 17.38
CA GLY A 72 13.77 17.62 17.18
C GLY A 72 13.36 16.39 17.97
N ASN A 73 12.21 16.38 18.66
CA ASN A 73 11.71 15.27 19.48
C ASN A 73 10.33 14.84 19.02
N LEU A 74 9.94 13.62 19.38
CA LEU A 74 8.59 13.12 19.19
C LEU A 74 7.58 13.93 20.02
N SER A 75 6.35 14.06 19.49
CA SER A 75 5.27 14.70 20.24
C SER A 75 5.01 13.98 21.56
N PRO A 76 5.04 14.64 22.72
CA PRO A 76 4.77 13.99 24.01
C PRO A 76 3.39 13.32 24.06
N GLU A 77 2.34 14.00 23.60
CA GLU A 77 0.98 13.45 23.52
C GLU A 77 0.91 12.36 22.46
N GLY A 78 1.69 12.50 21.37
CA GLY A 78 1.83 11.49 20.32
C GLY A 78 2.43 10.20 20.87
N ARG A 79 3.47 10.28 21.70
CA ARG A 79 4.09 9.11 22.37
C ARG A 79 3.10 8.39 23.27
N ILE A 80 2.34 9.12 24.10
CA ILE A 80 1.34 8.54 25.00
C ILE A 80 0.30 7.76 24.18
N ARG A 81 -0.25 8.36 23.11
CA ARG A 81 -1.24 7.71 22.25
C ARG A 81 -0.66 6.50 21.50
N ALA A 82 0.57 6.64 20.98
CA ALA A 82 1.22 5.54 20.26
C ALA A 82 1.50 4.35 21.18
N LEU A 83 1.99 4.59 22.40
CA LEU A 83 2.26 3.54 23.38
C LEU A 83 0.97 2.82 23.81
N ALA A 84 -0.11 3.58 24.06
CA ALA A 84 -1.43 3.00 24.36
C ALA A 84 -1.94 2.12 23.20
N ALA A 85 -1.79 2.60 21.95
CA ALA A 85 -2.15 1.83 20.77
C ALA A 85 -1.32 0.54 20.63
N LEU A 86 -0.01 0.62 20.85
CA LEU A 86 0.88 -0.53 20.76
C LEU A 86 0.58 -1.59 21.83
N ARG A 87 0.31 -1.18 23.08
CA ARG A 87 -0.15 -2.11 24.15
C ARG A 87 -1.43 -2.82 23.72
N ARG A 88 -2.42 -2.07 23.24
CA ARG A 88 -3.67 -2.62 22.72
C ARG A 88 -3.43 -3.60 21.57
N PHE A 89 -2.55 -3.28 20.63
CA PHE A 89 -2.24 -4.13 19.49
C PHE A 89 -1.55 -5.44 19.90
N CYS A 90 -0.67 -5.39 20.89
CA CYS A 90 -0.07 -6.59 21.46
C CYS A 90 -1.10 -7.50 22.15
N THR A 91 -2.08 -6.92 22.87
CA THR A 91 -3.18 -7.67 23.47
C THR A 91 -4.05 -8.33 22.39
N ILE A 92 -4.47 -7.58 21.37
CA ILE A 92 -5.25 -8.11 20.25
C ILE A 92 -4.50 -9.25 19.54
N ALA A 93 -3.20 -9.08 19.29
CA ALA A 93 -2.39 -10.12 18.66
C ALA A 93 -2.35 -11.41 19.48
N LYS A 94 -2.20 -11.29 20.80
CA LYS A 94 -2.25 -12.43 21.72
C LYS A 94 -3.61 -13.12 21.69
N ASP A 95 -4.70 -12.36 21.75
CA ASP A 95 -6.07 -12.89 21.79
C ASP A 95 -6.45 -13.58 20.46
N ILE A 96 -5.96 -13.08 19.33
CA ILE A 96 -6.13 -13.70 18.00
C ILE A 96 -5.23 -14.95 17.85
N GLY A 97 -4.27 -15.14 18.74
CA GLY A 97 -3.30 -16.24 18.67
C GLY A 97 -2.24 -16.05 17.58
N LEU A 98 -1.84 -14.78 17.31
CA LEU A 98 -0.75 -14.52 16.39
C LEU A 98 0.58 -14.95 17.00
N PRO A 99 1.37 -15.80 16.32
CA PRO A 99 2.64 -16.27 16.86
C PRO A 99 3.64 -15.12 17.02
N ASP A 100 3.58 -14.13 16.11
CA ASP A 100 4.53 -13.03 16.05
C ASP A 100 3.93 -11.78 15.43
N LEU A 101 4.37 -10.63 15.94
CA LEU A 101 4.13 -9.32 15.34
C LEU A 101 5.41 -8.76 14.74
N THR A 102 5.34 -8.35 13.49
CA THR A 102 6.41 -7.58 12.87
C THR A 102 6.08 -6.10 12.99
N ALA A 103 6.93 -5.34 13.66
CA ALA A 103 6.71 -3.91 13.83
C ALA A 103 7.84 -3.11 13.18
N VAL A 104 7.46 -2.14 12.33
CA VAL A 104 8.40 -1.20 11.69
C VAL A 104 8.05 0.23 12.07
N ALA A 105 9.07 1.07 12.21
CA ALA A 105 8.92 2.51 12.39
C ALA A 105 9.70 3.27 11.31
N THR A 106 9.13 4.38 10.88
CA THR A 106 9.63 5.17 9.75
C THR A 106 10.13 6.56 10.19
N ALA A 107 10.09 7.55 9.33
CA ALA A 107 10.74 8.85 9.43
C ALA A 107 10.63 9.53 10.81
N ALA A 108 9.45 9.56 11.45
CA ALA A 108 9.31 10.28 12.72
C ALA A 108 10.19 9.70 13.84
N VAL A 109 10.18 8.37 14.00
CA VAL A 109 10.99 7.68 15.02
C VAL A 109 12.47 7.70 14.65
N ARG A 110 12.77 7.57 13.36
CA ARG A 110 14.14 7.60 12.83
C ARG A 110 14.84 8.94 13.04
N GLU A 111 14.12 10.04 12.81
CA GLU A 111 14.67 11.40 12.83
C GLU A 111 14.66 12.05 14.23
N ALA A 112 13.83 11.56 15.14
CA ALA A 112 13.70 12.13 16.47
C ALA A 112 14.91 11.79 17.35
N LYS A 113 15.40 12.78 18.12
CA LYS A 113 16.49 12.60 19.09
C LYS A 113 16.13 11.59 20.17
N ASP A 114 14.85 11.52 20.55
CA ASP A 114 14.29 10.62 21.55
C ASP A 114 13.62 9.38 20.93
N GLY A 115 13.89 9.10 19.65
CA GLY A 115 13.30 7.95 18.94
C GLY A 115 13.78 6.62 19.50
N SER A 116 15.07 6.49 19.86
CA SER A 116 15.62 5.30 20.52
C SER A 116 15.00 5.04 21.88
N ASP A 117 14.77 6.10 22.66
CA ASP A 117 14.15 6.02 23.99
C ASP A 117 12.69 5.53 23.87
N PHE A 118 11.97 6.04 22.86
CA PHE A 118 10.61 5.57 22.59
C PHE A 118 10.58 4.08 22.21
N VAL A 119 11.49 3.61 21.34
CA VAL A 119 11.60 2.19 20.98
C VAL A 119 11.94 1.33 22.19
N GLY A 120 12.89 1.78 23.05
CA GLY A 120 13.25 1.11 24.30
C GLY A 120 12.06 1.03 25.26
N GLN A 121 11.30 2.10 25.40
CA GLN A 121 10.07 2.15 26.21
C GLN A 121 9.03 1.15 25.72
N VAL A 122 8.77 1.08 24.41
CA VAL A 122 7.81 0.12 23.83
C VAL A 122 8.26 -1.30 24.12
N LEU A 123 9.54 -1.61 23.93
CA LEU A 123 10.07 -2.96 24.21
C LEU A 123 9.90 -3.33 25.67
N ALA A 124 10.25 -2.42 26.60
CA ALA A 124 10.16 -2.65 28.05
C ALA A 124 8.71 -2.90 28.51
N GLU A 125 7.76 -2.16 27.94
CA GLU A 125 6.36 -2.19 28.39
C GLU A 125 5.50 -3.27 27.69
N THR A 126 5.85 -3.65 26.46
CA THR A 126 5.01 -4.55 25.64
C THR A 126 5.72 -5.82 25.19
N GLY A 127 7.03 -5.90 25.29
CA GLY A 127 7.84 -6.94 24.68
C GLY A 127 7.96 -6.83 23.15
N LEU A 128 7.33 -5.83 22.53
CA LEU A 128 7.33 -5.65 21.07
C LEU A 128 8.63 -5.01 20.61
N LYS A 129 9.37 -5.72 19.77
CA LYS A 129 10.57 -5.18 19.11
C LYS A 129 10.15 -4.38 17.86
N ILE A 130 10.44 -3.08 17.85
CA ILE A 130 10.24 -2.21 16.69
C ILE A 130 11.54 -2.13 15.89
N HIS A 131 11.46 -2.36 14.58
CA HIS A 131 12.54 -2.17 13.62
C HIS A 131 12.42 -0.77 13.00
N VAL A 132 13.38 0.10 13.31
CA VAL A 132 13.45 1.44 12.69
C VAL A 132 14.14 1.29 11.34
N ILE A 133 13.39 1.50 10.24
CA ILE A 133 13.89 1.36 8.88
C ILE A 133 14.37 2.71 8.32
N ASP A 134 15.40 2.68 7.49
CA ASP A 134 15.86 3.88 6.78
C ASP A 134 14.96 4.20 5.56
N GLY A 135 15.16 5.36 4.94
CA GLY A 135 14.32 5.79 3.82
C GLY A 135 14.50 4.94 2.56
N SER A 136 15.69 4.33 2.37
CA SER A 136 15.95 3.43 1.25
C SER A 136 15.19 2.11 1.44
N GLU A 137 15.15 1.61 2.67
CA GLU A 137 14.38 0.42 3.03
C GLU A 137 12.87 0.66 2.95
N GLU A 138 12.42 1.84 3.40
CA GLU A 138 11.03 2.30 3.27
C GLU A 138 10.60 2.33 1.79
N ALA A 139 11.45 2.90 0.91
CA ALA A 139 11.24 2.90 -0.55
C ALA A 139 11.17 1.49 -1.13
N ARG A 140 12.06 0.59 -0.68
CA ARG A 140 12.13 -0.80 -1.14
C ARG A 140 10.86 -1.56 -0.78
N LEU A 141 10.43 -1.47 0.47
CA LEU A 141 9.24 -2.15 0.94
C LEU A 141 7.97 -1.62 0.26
N SER A 142 7.85 -0.31 0.09
CA SER A 142 6.71 0.27 -0.64
C SER A 142 6.66 -0.20 -2.10
N ALA A 143 7.82 -0.29 -2.76
CA ALA A 143 7.91 -0.82 -4.12
C ALA A 143 7.54 -2.31 -4.19
N GLN A 144 7.96 -3.11 -3.23
CA GLN A 144 7.55 -4.51 -3.13
C GLN A 144 6.05 -4.66 -2.89
N GLY A 145 5.44 -3.74 -2.13
CA GLY A 145 3.98 -3.67 -2.01
C GLY A 145 3.30 -3.46 -3.35
N VAL A 146 3.85 -2.60 -4.22
CA VAL A 146 3.35 -2.44 -5.59
C VAL A 146 3.52 -3.73 -6.39
N LEU A 147 4.68 -4.39 -6.33
CA LEU A 147 4.93 -5.67 -7.01
C LEU A 147 4.01 -6.80 -6.53
N LEU A 148 3.54 -6.75 -5.30
CA LEU A 148 2.51 -7.67 -4.81
C LEU A 148 1.21 -7.54 -5.60
N GLY A 149 0.77 -6.33 -5.92
CA GLY A 149 -0.45 -6.07 -6.70
C GLY A 149 -0.25 -6.23 -8.21
N TRP A 150 0.93 -5.88 -8.72
CA TRP A 150 1.25 -5.91 -10.15
C TRP A 150 2.50 -6.73 -10.44
N PRO A 151 2.38 -8.03 -10.69
CA PRO A 151 3.49 -8.84 -11.17
C PRO A 151 4.03 -8.26 -12.48
N GLY A 152 5.34 -8.08 -12.55
CA GLY A 152 5.96 -7.49 -13.73
C GLY A 152 5.73 -5.98 -13.91
N ALA A 153 5.28 -5.27 -12.87
CA ALA A 153 5.17 -3.82 -12.90
C ALA A 153 6.49 -3.17 -13.33
N TYR A 154 6.37 -2.08 -14.09
CA TYR A 154 7.48 -1.32 -14.64
C TYR A 154 7.23 0.17 -14.46
N GLY A 155 8.18 0.91 -13.92
CA GLY A 155 8.09 2.35 -13.74
C GLY A 155 8.64 2.85 -12.40
N LEU A 156 8.07 3.94 -11.90
CA LEU A 156 8.49 4.61 -10.67
C LEU A 156 7.42 4.51 -9.58
N VAL A 157 7.78 4.01 -8.42
CA VAL A 157 6.93 4.03 -7.22
C VAL A 157 7.21 5.32 -6.44
N CYS A 158 6.16 6.00 -6.01
CA CYS A 158 6.22 7.18 -5.18
C CYS A 158 5.36 6.98 -3.93
N ASP A 159 5.99 6.70 -2.81
CA ASP A 159 5.33 6.66 -1.51
C ASP A 159 5.47 8.01 -0.82
N ILE A 160 4.34 8.58 -0.39
CA ILE A 160 4.33 9.84 0.35
C ILE A 160 3.84 9.61 1.76
N GLY A 161 4.76 9.73 2.70
CA GLY A 161 4.49 9.76 4.11
C GLY A 161 4.05 11.14 4.62
N GLY A 162 4.10 11.35 5.92
CA GLY A 162 3.86 12.66 6.51
C GLY A 162 5.08 13.59 6.40
N ALA A 163 6.24 13.08 6.72
CA ALA A 163 7.50 13.85 6.80
C ALA A 163 8.38 13.65 5.56
N SER A 164 8.33 12.50 4.92
CA SER A 164 9.20 12.10 3.80
C SER A 164 8.40 11.69 2.56
N MET A 165 9.11 11.54 1.46
CA MET A 165 8.63 10.95 0.22
C MET A 165 9.74 10.05 -0.33
N GLU A 166 9.39 8.82 -0.61
CA GLU A 166 10.27 7.80 -1.12
C GLU A 166 9.99 7.54 -2.60
N LEU A 167 11.04 7.39 -3.38
CA LEU A 167 10.99 6.99 -4.79
C LEU A 167 11.76 5.70 -5.00
N ALA A 168 11.20 4.77 -5.75
CA ALA A 168 11.86 3.53 -6.13
C ALA A 168 11.55 3.15 -7.58
N GLU A 169 12.56 2.76 -8.33
CA GLU A 169 12.39 2.13 -9.64
C GLU A 169 11.91 0.69 -9.47
N ILE A 170 10.98 0.28 -10.31
CA ILE A 170 10.59 -1.13 -10.44
C ILE A 170 10.68 -1.56 -11.90
N SER A 171 11.22 -2.75 -12.10
CA SER A 171 11.37 -3.36 -13.42
C SER A 171 11.50 -4.87 -13.28
N ASN A 172 10.77 -5.63 -14.10
CA ASN A 172 10.84 -7.09 -14.16
C ASN A 172 10.69 -7.78 -12.79
N GLY A 173 9.76 -7.30 -11.97
CA GLY A 173 9.51 -7.85 -10.63
C GLY A 173 10.59 -7.53 -9.60
N GLN A 174 11.51 -6.62 -9.90
CA GLN A 174 12.60 -6.22 -9.00
C GLN A 174 12.58 -4.73 -8.70
N VAL A 175 13.12 -4.38 -7.54
CA VAL A 175 13.29 -2.99 -7.10
C VAL A 175 14.70 -2.54 -7.46
N GLY A 176 14.79 -1.46 -8.24
CA GLY A 176 16.03 -0.85 -8.67
C GLY A 176 16.52 0.25 -7.73
N LYS A 177 16.91 1.40 -8.31
CA LYS A 177 17.37 2.58 -7.56
C LYS A 177 16.28 3.08 -6.61
N ARG A 178 16.71 3.54 -5.45
CA ARG A 178 15.82 3.99 -4.36
C ARG A 178 16.34 5.30 -3.81
N MET A 179 15.43 6.21 -3.56
CA MET A 179 15.74 7.54 -3.05
C MET A 179 14.72 7.95 -2.00
N THR A 180 15.14 8.71 -1.02
CA THR A 180 14.28 9.38 -0.06
C THR A 180 14.45 10.89 -0.13
N SER A 181 13.41 11.62 0.20
CA SER A 181 13.42 13.08 0.24
C SER A 181 12.55 13.61 1.38
N GLN A 182 12.74 14.87 1.73
CA GLN A 182 11.97 15.54 2.77
C GLN A 182 10.68 16.23 2.23
N LEU A 183 10.10 15.64 1.17
CA LEU A 183 8.90 16.19 0.51
C LEU A 183 7.57 15.72 1.11
N GLY A 184 7.58 15.24 2.35
CA GLY A 184 6.34 14.92 3.06
C GLY A 184 5.50 16.17 3.36
N PRO A 185 4.16 16.11 3.17
CA PRO A 185 3.27 17.28 3.28
C PRO A 185 3.28 17.94 4.65
N LEU A 186 3.46 17.21 5.76
CA LEU A 186 3.58 17.78 7.11
C LEU A 186 4.84 18.67 7.22
N ARG A 187 5.95 18.18 6.68
CA ARG A 187 7.20 18.92 6.67
C ARG A 187 7.14 20.14 5.77
N LEU A 188 6.54 19.99 4.58
CA LEU A 188 6.35 21.10 3.66
C LEU A 188 5.41 22.17 4.20
N ALA A 189 4.48 21.84 5.08
CA ALA A 189 3.58 22.79 5.71
C ALA A 189 4.33 23.80 6.60
N SER A 190 5.46 23.41 7.23
CA SER A 190 6.29 24.27 8.09
C SER A 190 7.32 25.11 7.33
N ILE A 191 7.45 24.96 6.00
CA ILE A 191 8.43 25.71 5.20
C ILE A 191 8.11 27.21 5.18
N LYS A 192 9.11 28.01 5.56
CA LYS A 192 9.04 29.48 5.51
C LYS A 192 8.89 29.99 4.06
N GLY A 193 8.25 31.14 3.87
CA GLY A 193 8.00 31.72 2.54
C GLY A 193 6.70 31.22 1.86
N GLY A 194 5.84 30.56 2.60
CA GLY A 194 4.51 30.17 2.15
C GLY A 194 4.52 29.29 0.87
N LYS A 195 3.62 29.55 -0.05
CA LYS A 195 3.47 28.77 -1.30
C LYS A 195 4.71 28.86 -2.21
N GLN A 196 5.36 30.01 -2.27
CA GLN A 196 6.54 30.19 -3.12
C GLN A 196 7.75 29.45 -2.55
N GLY A 197 7.99 29.55 -1.24
CA GLY A 197 9.05 28.80 -0.54
C GLY A 197 8.89 27.30 -0.75
N ARG A 198 7.67 26.77 -0.58
CA ARG A 198 7.38 25.34 -0.85
C ARG A 198 7.67 24.93 -2.28
N LYS A 199 7.23 25.74 -3.27
CA LYS A 199 7.48 25.43 -4.70
C LYS A 199 8.97 25.38 -5.02
N LYS A 200 9.78 26.26 -4.43
CA LYS A 200 11.21 26.25 -4.61
C LYS A 200 11.83 24.95 -4.05
N VAL A 201 11.53 24.61 -2.81
CA VAL A 201 12.02 23.39 -2.15
C VAL A 201 11.59 22.13 -2.92
N ILE A 202 10.33 22.06 -3.38
CA ILE A 202 9.82 20.94 -4.19
C ILE A 202 10.61 20.83 -5.49
N SER A 203 10.82 21.94 -6.21
CA SER A 203 11.53 21.91 -7.50
C SER A 203 12.98 21.48 -7.37
N GLU A 204 13.72 22.08 -6.42
CA GLU A 204 15.13 21.78 -6.17
C GLU A 204 15.33 20.30 -5.74
N SER A 205 14.47 19.82 -4.85
CA SER A 205 14.54 18.42 -4.40
C SER A 205 14.23 17.44 -5.54
N LEU A 206 13.21 17.71 -6.35
CA LEU A 206 12.84 16.83 -7.48
C LEU A 206 13.87 16.87 -8.61
N GLU A 207 14.54 17.99 -8.82
CA GLU A 207 15.66 18.11 -9.77
C GLU A 207 16.82 17.22 -9.35
N GLY A 208 17.20 17.26 -8.06
CA GLY A 208 18.24 16.39 -7.50
C GLY A 208 17.88 14.90 -7.58
N LEU A 209 16.62 14.54 -7.27
CA LEU A 209 16.13 13.17 -7.39
C LEU A 209 16.18 12.69 -8.84
N ARG A 210 15.75 13.52 -9.80
CA ARG A 210 15.81 13.19 -11.21
C ARG A 210 17.23 13.01 -11.74
N ALA A 211 18.18 13.83 -11.28
CA ALA A 211 19.57 13.68 -11.67
C ALA A 211 20.15 12.30 -11.29
N GLN A 212 19.68 11.72 -10.20
CA GLN A 212 20.14 10.42 -9.70
C GLN A 212 19.35 9.23 -10.29
N LEU A 213 18.01 9.35 -10.42
CA LEU A 213 17.16 8.30 -10.96
C LEU A 213 17.15 8.26 -12.50
N GLY A 214 17.48 9.36 -13.16
CA GLY A 214 17.34 9.48 -14.60
C GLY A 214 15.90 9.75 -15.04
N GLN A 215 15.62 9.56 -16.32
CA GLN A 215 14.29 9.75 -16.88
C GLN A 215 13.41 8.54 -16.60
N GLN A 216 12.25 8.77 -15.99
CA GLN A 216 11.27 7.76 -15.61
C GLN A 216 9.93 8.16 -16.21
N SER A 217 9.73 7.87 -17.48
CA SER A 217 8.57 8.33 -18.25
C SER A 217 7.42 7.31 -18.36
N ASP A 218 7.62 6.12 -17.81
CA ASP A 218 6.63 5.06 -17.90
C ASP A 218 5.45 5.30 -16.94
N ARG A 219 5.16 4.38 -16.07
CA ARG A 219 4.09 4.50 -15.09
C ARG A 219 4.61 5.05 -13.76
N LEU A 220 3.82 5.92 -13.16
CA LEU A 220 4.00 6.37 -11.78
C LEU A 220 3.00 5.64 -10.88
N PHE A 221 3.50 4.86 -9.93
CA PHE A 221 2.67 4.20 -8.92
C PHE A 221 2.62 5.05 -7.66
N LEU A 222 1.43 5.48 -7.26
CA LEU A 222 1.20 6.32 -6.10
C LEU A 222 0.84 5.49 -4.87
N VAL A 223 1.69 5.50 -3.86
CA VAL A 223 1.51 4.85 -2.56
C VAL A 223 1.34 5.90 -1.48
N GLY A 224 0.45 5.70 -0.54
CA GLY A 224 0.26 6.60 0.59
C GLY A 224 -1.10 7.27 0.67
N GLY A 225 -1.40 7.79 1.85
CA GLY A 225 -2.75 8.28 2.17
C GLY A 225 -3.13 9.57 1.49
N SER A 226 -2.16 10.45 1.20
CA SER A 226 -2.40 11.73 0.52
C SER A 226 -2.77 11.51 -0.94
N TRP A 227 -2.09 10.60 -1.63
CA TRP A 227 -2.42 10.24 -3.01
C TRP A 227 -3.81 9.61 -3.11
N ARG A 228 -4.14 8.71 -2.16
CA ARG A 228 -5.48 8.11 -2.12
C ARG A 228 -6.59 9.13 -1.88
N ALA A 229 -6.33 10.19 -1.13
CA ALA A 229 -7.30 11.27 -0.95
C ALA A 229 -7.53 12.04 -2.27
N ILE A 230 -6.46 12.37 -3.00
CA ILE A 230 -6.53 13.01 -4.32
C ILE A 230 -7.30 12.12 -5.30
N ALA A 231 -6.99 10.83 -5.34
CA ALA A 231 -7.66 9.88 -6.23
C ALA A 231 -9.16 9.75 -5.94
N ARG A 232 -9.57 9.72 -4.66
CA ARG A 232 -11.01 9.71 -4.31
C ARG A 232 -11.72 10.97 -4.77
N ILE A 233 -11.09 12.13 -4.66
CA ILE A 233 -11.65 13.39 -5.17
C ILE A 233 -11.78 13.31 -6.70
N ASP A 234 -10.78 12.75 -7.38
CA ASP A 234 -10.81 12.57 -8.83
C ASP A 234 -11.92 11.59 -9.27
N MET A 235 -12.07 10.45 -8.58
CA MET A 235 -13.16 9.51 -8.81
C MET A 235 -14.53 10.21 -8.73
N GLN A 236 -14.75 11.00 -7.69
CA GLN A 236 -16.00 11.74 -7.52
C GLN A 236 -16.21 12.81 -8.59
N ARG A 237 -15.15 13.57 -8.92
CA ARG A 237 -15.19 14.57 -9.99
C ARG A 237 -15.60 13.97 -11.34
N ARG A 238 -15.17 12.73 -11.59
CA ARG A 238 -15.42 12.03 -12.88
C ARG A 238 -16.66 11.15 -12.86
N ASP A 239 -17.38 11.11 -11.73
CA ASP A 239 -18.48 10.15 -11.53
C ASP A 239 -18.04 8.70 -11.87
N TYR A 240 -16.85 8.32 -11.36
CA TYR A 240 -16.25 7.04 -11.69
C TYR A 240 -17.06 5.89 -11.07
N PRO A 241 -17.53 4.91 -11.86
CA PRO A 241 -18.52 3.94 -11.41
C PRO A 241 -18.00 2.93 -10.37
N LEU A 242 -16.69 2.74 -10.31
CA LEU A 242 -16.05 1.83 -9.36
C LEU A 242 -15.41 2.62 -8.22
N HIS A 243 -15.55 2.14 -6.99
CA HIS A 243 -14.95 2.79 -5.82
C HIS A 243 -13.69 2.09 -5.31
N VAL A 244 -13.13 1.16 -6.10
CA VAL A 244 -11.89 0.44 -5.79
C VAL A 244 -10.70 1.34 -6.07
N MET A 245 -9.87 1.53 -5.04
CA MET A 245 -8.71 2.43 -5.10
C MET A 245 -7.50 1.78 -5.77
N HIS A 246 -7.34 0.47 -5.61
CA HIS A 246 -6.24 -0.27 -6.21
C HIS A 246 -6.42 -0.29 -7.72
N GLU A 247 -5.34 0.01 -8.44
CA GLU A 247 -5.34 0.18 -9.91
C GLU A 247 -6.13 1.36 -10.47
N TYR A 248 -6.68 2.24 -9.63
CA TYR A 248 -7.30 3.45 -10.17
C TYR A 248 -6.28 4.25 -10.97
N ARG A 249 -6.64 4.57 -12.22
CA ARG A 249 -5.74 5.20 -13.18
C ARG A 249 -6.12 6.64 -13.46
N MET A 250 -5.11 7.48 -13.52
CA MET A 250 -5.21 8.90 -13.84
C MET A 250 -4.17 9.26 -14.90
N THR A 251 -4.50 10.23 -15.72
CA THR A 251 -3.56 10.86 -16.64
C THR A 251 -3.01 12.15 -16.02
N PRO A 252 -1.90 12.71 -16.55
CA PRO A 252 -1.45 14.04 -16.18
C PRO A 252 -2.52 15.14 -16.37
N ARG A 253 -3.47 14.93 -17.28
CA ARG A 253 -4.62 15.82 -17.48
C ARG A 253 -5.59 15.71 -16.31
N ASP A 254 -5.96 14.52 -15.89
CA ASP A 254 -6.85 14.30 -14.75
C ASP A 254 -6.30 14.96 -13.48
N ILE A 255 -4.99 14.84 -13.22
CA ILE A 255 -4.35 15.51 -12.08
C ILE A 255 -4.48 17.05 -12.15
N ARG A 256 -4.33 17.62 -13.34
CA ARG A 256 -4.53 19.09 -13.49
C ARG A 256 -5.97 19.48 -13.20
N GLU A 257 -6.92 18.78 -13.78
CA GLU A 257 -8.36 19.05 -13.58
C GLU A 257 -8.77 18.85 -12.12
N THR A 258 -8.32 17.78 -11.47
CA THR A 258 -8.56 17.53 -10.04
C THR A 258 -7.95 18.62 -9.17
N SER A 259 -6.77 19.12 -9.52
CA SER A 259 -6.17 20.24 -8.80
C SER A 259 -7.00 21.53 -8.91
N GLU A 260 -7.58 21.82 -10.06
CA GLU A 260 -8.48 22.98 -10.20
C GLU A 260 -9.80 22.74 -9.46
N TYR A 261 -10.33 21.52 -9.50
CA TYR A 261 -11.51 21.14 -8.73
C TYR A 261 -11.30 21.32 -7.22
N ILE A 262 -10.14 20.87 -6.69
CA ILE A 262 -9.77 21.06 -5.27
C ILE A 262 -9.71 22.55 -4.90
N LYS A 263 -9.20 23.41 -5.76
CA LYS A 263 -9.13 24.85 -5.51
C LYS A 263 -10.50 25.55 -5.55
N ALA A 264 -11.39 25.07 -6.41
CA ALA A 264 -12.70 25.67 -6.64
C ALA A 264 -13.75 25.26 -5.59
N ASN A 265 -13.50 24.21 -4.82
CA ASN A 265 -14.47 23.65 -3.88
C ASN A 265 -14.05 23.83 -2.42
N ASN A 266 -15.07 23.90 -1.54
CA ASN A 266 -14.89 24.03 -0.11
C ASN A 266 -14.23 22.77 0.47
N GLN A 267 -13.29 22.95 1.39
CA GLN A 267 -12.56 21.84 2.02
C GLN A 267 -13.45 20.85 2.78
N ASP A 268 -14.51 21.31 3.45
CA ASP A 268 -15.45 20.42 4.15
C ASP A 268 -16.24 19.55 3.18
N HIS A 269 -16.62 20.09 2.04
CA HIS A 269 -17.22 19.32 0.96
C HIS A 269 -16.26 18.25 0.45
N LEU A 270 -15.04 18.64 0.10
CA LEU A 270 -14.00 17.71 -0.38
C LEU A 270 -13.65 16.64 0.66
N ARG A 271 -13.62 17.00 1.96
CA ARG A 271 -13.39 16.08 3.06
C ARG A 271 -14.45 14.98 3.12
N LYS A 272 -15.72 15.37 3.00
CA LYS A 272 -16.83 14.40 2.96
C LYS A 272 -16.75 13.49 1.74
N LEU A 273 -16.51 14.05 0.56
CA LEU A 273 -16.33 13.29 -0.68
C LEU A 273 -15.17 12.27 -0.60
N ALA A 274 -14.01 12.71 -0.12
CA ALA A 274 -12.84 11.85 -0.03
C ALA A 274 -12.89 10.87 1.16
N GLY A 275 -13.83 11.04 2.10
CA GLY A 275 -13.89 10.22 3.30
C GLY A 275 -12.62 10.28 4.15
N VAL A 276 -12.00 11.47 4.28
CA VAL A 276 -10.74 11.66 5.01
C VAL A 276 -10.93 12.59 6.22
N SER A 277 -10.00 12.51 7.18
CA SER A 277 -9.98 13.43 8.32
C SER A 277 -9.64 14.87 7.89
N SER A 278 -10.05 15.86 8.70
CA SER A 278 -9.71 17.27 8.48
C SER A 278 -8.19 17.46 8.34
N ALA A 279 -7.41 16.97 9.30
CA ALA A 279 -5.95 17.06 9.28
C ALA A 279 -5.31 16.48 7.99
N ARG A 280 -5.91 15.48 7.37
CA ARG A 280 -5.46 14.98 6.07
C ARG A 280 -5.88 15.88 4.92
N MET A 281 -7.11 16.42 4.97
CA MET A 281 -7.61 17.31 3.92
C MET A 281 -6.76 18.58 3.83
N ASP A 282 -6.29 19.11 4.96
CA ASP A 282 -5.41 20.28 5.02
C ASP A 282 -4.07 20.06 4.29
N LEU A 283 -3.61 18.82 4.18
CA LEU A 283 -2.37 18.44 3.51
C LEU A 283 -2.56 18.15 2.00
N VAL A 284 -3.76 17.93 1.53
CA VAL A 284 -4.05 17.59 0.11
C VAL A 284 -3.56 18.67 -0.86
N PRO A 285 -3.74 20.00 -0.60
CA PRO A 285 -3.20 21.01 -1.50
C PRO A 285 -1.68 21.00 -1.63
N ILE A 286 -0.97 20.63 -0.55
CA ILE A 286 0.49 20.51 -0.56
C ILE A 286 0.90 19.26 -1.34
N ALA A 287 0.25 18.14 -1.09
CA ALA A 287 0.50 16.90 -1.81
C ALA A 287 0.29 17.05 -3.32
N ILE A 288 -0.76 17.78 -3.75
CA ILE A 288 -1.00 18.01 -5.18
C ILE A 288 0.09 18.91 -5.81
N ASP A 289 0.66 19.86 -5.05
CA ASP A 289 1.80 20.65 -5.52
C ASP A 289 3.05 19.77 -5.72
N VAL A 290 3.30 18.80 -4.83
CA VAL A 290 4.36 17.77 -5.00
C VAL A 290 4.10 16.92 -6.23
N LEU A 291 2.88 16.39 -6.39
CA LEU A 291 2.51 15.57 -7.55
C LEU A 291 2.71 16.31 -8.87
N LYS A 292 2.29 17.56 -8.93
CA LYS A 292 2.56 18.43 -10.11
C LYS A 292 4.05 18.64 -10.38
N GLY A 293 4.84 18.71 -9.33
CA GLY A 293 6.30 18.72 -9.43
C GLY A 293 6.83 17.43 -10.08
N ILE A 294 6.41 16.28 -9.55
CA ILE A 294 6.79 14.96 -10.10
C ILE A 294 6.43 14.85 -11.57
N LEU A 295 5.20 15.23 -11.96
CA LEU A 295 4.75 15.19 -13.35
C LEU A 295 5.61 16.07 -14.28
N ARG A 296 6.11 17.20 -13.80
CA ARG A 296 7.00 18.09 -14.60
C ARG A 296 8.40 17.51 -14.77
N HIS A 297 8.95 16.91 -13.71
CA HIS A 297 10.34 16.45 -13.71
C HIS A 297 10.48 15.06 -14.34
N PHE A 298 9.58 14.11 -14.05
CA PHE A 298 9.66 12.72 -14.51
C PHE A 298 8.80 12.43 -15.75
N LYS A 299 7.74 13.23 -15.99
CA LYS A 299 6.85 13.14 -17.16
C LYS A 299 6.27 11.73 -17.39
N PRO A 300 5.69 11.08 -16.38
CA PRO A 300 5.09 9.76 -16.56
C PRO A 300 3.91 9.83 -17.52
N HIS A 301 3.74 8.78 -18.34
CA HIS A 301 2.63 8.69 -19.27
C HIS A 301 1.31 8.29 -18.57
N ASP A 302 1.41 7.48 -17.54
CA ASP A 302 0.29 6.88 -16.82
C ASP A 302 0.55 6.92 -15.30
N ILE A 303 -0.52 7.08 -14.53
CA ILE A 303 -0.47 7.18 -13.08
C ILE A 303 -1.45 6.15 -12.51
N ALA A 304 -0.96 5.25 -11.68
CA ALA A 304 -1.78 4.24 -11.02
C ALA A 304 -1.70 4.39 -9.49
N VAL A 305 -2.82 4.20 -8.80
CA VAL A 305 -2.87 4.27 -7.34
C VAL A 305 -2.76 2.88 -6.74
N SER A 306 -1.84 2.69 -5.79
CA SER A 306 -1.71 1.45 -5.05
C SER A 306 -2.38 1.54 -3.68
N SER A 307 -3.18 0.53 -3.36
CA SER A 307 -3.64 0.29 -1.99
C SER A 307 -2.56 -0.36 -1.13
N TYR A 308 -1.58 -1.00 -1.77
CA TYR A 308 -0.48 -1.70 -1.14
C TYR A 308 0.72 -0.77 -0.96
N GLY A 309 1.49 -0.99 0.11
CA GLY A 309 2.67 -0.23 0.48
C GLY A 309 3.59 -1.06 1.37
N ILE A 310 4.25 -0.44 2.35
CA ILE A 310 5.26 -1.08 3.23
C ILE A 310 4.78 -2.40 3.82
N ARG A 311 3.54 -2.47 4.33
CA ARG A 311 3.00 -3.65 5.02
C ARG A 311 2.85 -4.84 4.09
N GLU A 312 2.39 -4.59 2.89
CA GLU A 312 2.26 -5.60 1.84
C GLU A 312 3.63 -5.94 1.24
N GLY A 313 4.56 -4.99 1.23
CA GLY A 313 5.95 -5.19 0.85
C GLY A 313 6.68 -6.15 1.78
N LEU A 314 6.42 -6.07 3.08
CA LEU A 314 6.95 -7.03 4.05
C LEU A 314 6.49 -8.46 3.78
N LEU A 315 5.24 -8.65 3.36
CA LEU A 315 4.75 -9.97 2.94
C LEU A 315 5.42 -10.44 1.66
N TYR A 316 5.54 -9.55 0.68
CA TYR A 316 6.16 -9.87 -0.62
C TYR A 316 7.62 -10.27 -0.47
N GLU A 317 8.37 -9.61 0.39
CA GLU A 317 9.79 -9.89 0.62
C GLU A 317 10.06 -11.34 0.97
N HIS A 318 9.21 -11.92 1.80
CA HIS A 318 9.35 -13.30 2.28
C HIS A 318 8.62 -14.34 1.43
N MET A 319 8.02 -13.92 0.31
CA MET A 319 7.41 -14.87 -0.64
C MET A 319 8.47 -15.52 -1.52
N PRO A 320 8.48 -16.86 -1.64
CA PRO A 320 9.28 -17.56 -2.63
C PRO A 320 8.93 -17.11 -4.05
N GLN A 321 9.90 -17.15 -4.98
CA GLN A 321 9.70 -16.71 -6.37
C GLN A 321 8.49 -17.39 -7.02
N ALA A 322 8.31 -18.69 -6.82
CA ALA A 322 7.16 -19.44 -7.32
C ALA A 322 5.79 -18.91 -6.85
N MET A 323 5.74 -18.19 -5.72
CA MET A 323 4.53 -17.51 -5.27
C MET A 323 4.43 -16.11 -5.88
N ARG A 324 5.53 -15.39 -6.02
CA ARG A 324 5.57 -14.06 -6.64
C ARG A 324 5.13 -14.10 -8.10
N ASP A 325 5.42 -15.20 -8.81
CA ASP A 325 5.07 -15.41 -10.21
C ASP A 325 3.59 -15.72 -10.44
N ARG A 326 2.83 -16.00 -9.38
CA ARG A 326 1.38 -16.24 -9.50
C ARG A 326 0.63 -14.94 -9.73
N ASP A 327 -0.44 -15.05 -10.50
CA ASP A 327 -1.35 -13.93 -10.75
C ASP A 327 -2.19 -13.62 -9.49
N PRO A 328 -2.11 -12.40 -8.90
CA PRO A 328 -2.84 -12.06 -7.69
C PRO A 328 -4.36 -12.12 -7.85
N LEU A 329 -4.92 -11.71 -9.00
CA LEU A 329 -6.35 -11.80 -9.26
C LEU A 329 -6.82 -13.25 -9.29
N ILE A 330 -6.12 -14.11 -10.02
CA ILE A 330 -6.48 -15.52 -10.14
C ILE A 330 -6.34 -16.24 -8.80
N GLU A 331 -5.28 -15.98 -8.03
CA GLU A 331 -5.11 -16.58 -6.70
C GLU A 331 -6.19 -16.10 -5.72
N SER A 332 -6.58 -14.83 -5.76
CA SER A 332 -7.67 -14.29 -4.96
C SER A 332 -9.02 -14.93 -5.30
N CYS A 333 -9.32 -15.04 -6.60
CA CYS A 333 -10.55 -15.67 -7.07
C CYS A 333 -10.58 -17.18 -6.74
N ARG A 334 -9.45 -17.88 -6.82
CA ARG A 334 -9.33 -19.30 -6.40
C ARG A 334 -9.54 -19.45 -4.90
N PHE A 335 -9.03 -18.53 -4.09
CA PHE A 335 -9.27 -18.54 -2.66
C PHE A 335 -10.75 -18.35 -2.34
N ALA A 336 -11.42 -17.38 -3.00
CA ALA A 336 -12.84 -17.14 -2.86
C ALA A 336 -13.68 -18.36 -3.30
N GLU A 337 -13.37 -18.96 -4.46
CA GLU A 337 -14.02 -20.19 -4.93
C GLU A 337 -13.90 -21.31 -3.90
N ARG A 338 -12.69 -21.57 -3.40
CA ARG A 338 -12.46 -22.64 -2.44
C ARG A 338 -13.22 -22.45 -1.12
N LYS A 339 -13.31 -21.20 -0.65
CA LYS A 339 -13.95 -20.87 0.61
C LYS A 339 -15.48 -20.82 0.51
N ASP A 340 -16.01 -20.26 -0.56
CA ASP A 340 -17.40 -19.84 -0.64
C ASP A 340 -18.24 -20.59 -1.68
N ALA A 341 -17.64 -21.20 -2.71
CA ALA A 341 -18.42 -21.92 -3.73
C ALA A 341 -18.90 -23.30 -3.26
N ARG A 342 -20.04 -23.77 -3.81
CA ARG A 342 -20.59 -25.12 -3.54
C ARG A 342 -19.71 -26.25 -4.07
N LEU A 343 -19.04 -26.01 -5.19
CA LEU A 343 -18.20 -27.00 -5.89
C LEU A 343 -16.82 -26.40 -6.18
N PRO A 344 -15.91 -26.32 -5.18
CA PRO A 344 -14.56 -25.82 -5.37
C PRO A 344 -13.82 -26.54 -6.51
N GLY A 345 -13.16 -25.78 -7.39
CA GLY A 345 -12.46 -26.29 -8.58
C GLY A 345 -13.36 -26.41 -9.83
N PHE A 346 -14.64 -26.12 -9.73
CA PHE A 346 -15.51 -26.10 -10.90
C PHE A 346 -15.22 -24.92 -11.83
N GLY A 347 -14.82 -23.76 -11.30
CA GLY A 347 -14.49 -22.57 -12.08
C GLY A 347 -13.41 -22.82 -13.13
N MET A 348 -12.39 -23.63 -12.82
CA MET A 348 -11.39 -24.02 -13.81
C MET A 348 -11.97 -24.92 -14.92
N ARG A 349 -12.89 -25.83 -14.57
CA ARG A 349 -13.59 -26.67 -15.56
C ARG A 349 -14.50 -25.83 -16.45
N LEU A 350 -15.22 -24.90 -15.84
CA LEU A 350 -16.06 -23.93 -16.56
C LEU A 350 -15.23 -23.09 -17.54
N HIS A 351 -14.10 -22.55 -17.10
CA HIS A 351 -13.19 -21.78 -17.96
C HIS A 351 -12.75 -22.61 -19.19
N LYS A 352 -12.30 -23.85 -18.98
CA LYS A 352 -11.92 -24.76 -20.08
C LYS A 352 -13.08 -25.06 -21.03
N PHE A 353 -14.28 -25.23 -20.50
CA PHE A 353 -15.48 -25.52 -21.29
C PHE A 353 -15.89 -24.36 -22.21
N ILE A 354 -15.82 -23.11 -21.69
CA ILE A 354 -16.21 -21.93 -22.47
C ILE A 354 -15.08 -21.36 -23.34
N ALA A 355 -13.82 -21.73 -23.10
CA ALA A 355 -12.65 -21.20 -23.84
C ALA A 355 -12.83 -21.24 -25.39
N PRO A 356 -13.40 -22.29 -26.01
CA PRO A 356 -13.65 -22.31 -27.47
C PRO A 356 -14.59 -21.22 -27.98
N LEU A 357 -15.41 -20.63 -27.12
CA LEU A 357 -16.29 -19.50 -27.49
C LEU A 357 -15.52 -18.19 -27.69
N PHE A 358 -14.26 -18.12 -27.25
CA PHE A 358 -13.42 -16.94 -27.28
C PHE A 358 -12.09 -17.19 -28.02
N PRO A 359 -12.10 -17.53 -29.32
CA PRO A 359 -10.92 -18.05 -30.03
C PRO A 359 -9.83 -16.99 -30.28
N LYS A 360 -10.12 -15.69 -30.15
CA LYS A 360 -9.18 -14.59 -30.42
C LYS A 360 -9.37 -13.49 -29.39
N ILE A 361 -8.81 -13.68 -28.21
CA ILE A 361 -8.85 -12.69 -27.13
C ILE A 361 -7.42 -12.32 -26.67
N THR A 362 -7.28 -11.16 -26.08
CA THR A 362 -6.03 -10.75 -25.43
C THR A 362 -5.81 -11.52 -24.14
N VAL A 363 -4.56 -11.63 -23.69
CA VAL A 363 -4.19 -12.28 -22.42
C VAL A 363 -4.96 -11.65 -21.24
N ASP A 364 -5.10 -10.32 -21.24
CA ASP A 364 -5.84 -9.61 -20.17
C ASP A 364 -7.32 -10.02 -20.14
N ARG A 365 -7.94 -10.16 -21.32
CA ARG A 365 -9.35 -10.58 -21.41
C ARG A 365 -9.54 -12.04 -21.01
N GLU A 366 -8.64 -12.91 -21.38
CA GLU A 366 -8.63 -14.31 -20.93
C GLU A 366 -8.50 -14.41 -19.42
N ARG A 367 -7.61 -13.60 -18.83
CA ARG A 367 -7.43 -13.47 -17.39
C ARG A 367 -8.73 -13.09 -16.67
N LEU A 368 -9.46 -12.09 -17.19
CA LEU A 368 -10.75 -11.66 -16.62
C LEU A 368 -11.83 -12.72 -16.75
N ILE A 369 -11.91 -13.43 -17.89
CA ILE A 369 -12.85 -14.54 -18.08
C ILE A 369 -12.55 -15.67 -17.09
N HIS A 370 -11.29 -16.01 -16.90
CA HIS A 370 -10.89 -17.03 -15.93
C HIS A 370 -11.29 -16.61 -14.49
N ALA A 371 -11.03 -15.36 -14.10
CA ALA A 371 -11.45 -14.82 -12.82
C ALA A 371 -12.98 -14.89 -12.63
N ALA A 372 -13.75 -14.50 -13.65
CA ALA A 372 -15.22 -14.58 -13.63
C ALA A 372 -15.71 -16.03 -13.46
N CYS A 373 -15.08 -16.99 -14.13
CA CYS A 373 -15.41 -18.41 -13.96
C CYS A 373 -15.14 -18.92 -12.55
N LEU A 374 -14.06 -18.46 -11.91
CA LEU A 374 -13.75 -18.81 -10.51
C LEU A 374 -14.78 -18.21 -9.54
N LEU A 375 -15.28 -17.02 -9.83
CA LEU A 375 -16.23 -16.31 -8.97
C LEU A 375 -17.72 -16.71 -9.24
N HIS A 376 -18.01 -17.52 -10.24
CA HIS A 376 -19.39 -17.80 -10.71
C HIS A 376 -20.37 -18.25 -9.62
N ASP A 377 -19.90 -18.91 -8.58
CA ASP A 377 -20.74 -19.52 -7.52
C ASP A 377 -20.46 -19.00 -6.10
N VAL A 378 -19.60 -17.97 -5.93
CA VAL A 378 -19.25 -17.46 -4.59
C VAL A 378 -20.42 -16.79 -3.89
N SER A 379 -21.42 -16.33 -4.61
CA SER A 379 -22.64 -15.69 -4.10
C SER A 379 -23.85 -16.63 -3.95
N TRP A 380 -23.67 -17.94 -4.01
CA TRP A 380 -24.79 -18.91 -4.05
C TRP A 380 -25.73 -18.85 -2.85
N ARG A 381 -25.25 -18.36 -1.68
CA ARG A 381 -26.07 -18.17 -0.48
C ARG A 381 -27.06 -17.01 -0.59
N ALA A 382 -26.87 -16.10 -1.54
CA ALA A 382 -27.81 -15.05 -1.84
C ALA A 382 -29.08 -15.65 -2.48
N HIS A 383 -30.21 -14.93 -2.37
CA HIS A 383 -31.43 -15.30 -3.08
C HIS A 383 -31.14 -15.43 -4.59
N SER A 384 -31.75 -16.42 -5.24
CA SER A 384 -31.48 -16.76 -6.66
C SER A 384 -31.53 -15.55 -7.58
N ASP A 385 -32.50 -14.66 -7.37
CA ASP A 385 -32.73 -13.48 -8.21
C ASP A 385 -31.64 -12.41 -8.10
N PHE A 386 -30.89 -12.40 -6.98
CA PHE A 386 -29.87 -11.39 -6.70
C PHE A 386 -28.42 -11.93 -6.76
N ARG A 387 -28.24 -13.22 -7.11
CA ARG A 387 -26.89 -13.81 -7.13
C ARG A 387 -25.94 -13.09 -8.09
N GLY A 388 -26.44 -12.68 -9.26
CA GLY A 388 -25.66 -11.95 -10.25
C GLY A 388 -25.17 -10.60 -9.71
N GLU A 389 -26.06 -9.83 -9.08
CA GLU A 389 -25.75 -8.53 -8.50
C GLU A 389 -24.75 -8.66 -7.34
N VAL A 390 -24.98 -9.62 -6.42
CA VAL A 390 -24.09 -9.89 -5.29
C VAL A 390 -22.72 -10.35 -5.77
N CYS A 391 -22.66 -11.18 -6.82
CA CYS A 391 -21.39 -11.59 -7.43
C CYS A 391 -20.67 -10.40 -8.07
N PHE A 392 -21.38 -9.54 -8.77
CA PHE A 392 -20.83 -8.31 -9.36
C PHE A 392 -20.30 -7.36 -8.28
N GLU A 393 -21.07 -7.13 -7.22
CA GLU A 393 -20.61 -6.33 -6.08
C GLU A 393 -19.38 -6.93 -5.41
N TYR A 394 -19.34 -8.25 -5.23
CA TYR A 394 -18.16 -8.94 -4.71
C TYR A 394 -16.94 -8.70 -5.61
N ALA A 395 -17.07 -8.95 -6.90
CA ALA A 395 -15.98 -8.79 -7.87
C ALA A 395 -15.45 -7.35 -7.96
N THR A 396 -16.34 -6.35 -7.80
CA THR A 396 -15.98 -4.93 -7.96
C THR A 396 -15.60 -4.22 -6.67
N ARG A 397 -15.87 -4.82 -5.50
CA ARG A 397 -15.58 -4.20 -4.20
C ARG A 397 -14.61 -5.00 -3.34
N ALA A 398 -14.40 -6.26 -3.62
CA ALA A 398 -13.41 -7.06 -2.91
C ALA A 398 -11.99 -6.63 -3.30
N ASN A 399 -11.05 -6.82 -2.38
CA ASN A 399 -9.63 -6.57 -2.63
C ASN A 399 -9.02 -7.78 -3.36
N LEU A 400 -9.37 -7.96 -4.63
CA LEU A 400 -8.99 -9.12 -5.42
C LEU A 400 -7.56 -9.05 -5.99
N GLY A 401 -6.89 -7.91 -5.90
CA GLY A 401 -5.49 -7.78 -6.31
C GLY A 401 -5.32 -7.84 -7.84
N GLY A 402 -5.48 -6.75 -8.52
CA GLY A 402 -5.17 -6.63 -9.93
C GLY A 402 -6.32 -6.30 -10.83
#